data_c0203bbbbd7d582549fcbc9c613fa3e5
#
_entry.id   c0203bbbbd7d582549fcbc9c613fa3e5
#
_cell.length_a   1.000
_cell.length_b   1.000
_cell.length_c   1.000
_cell.angle_alpha   90.00
_cell.angle_beta   90.00
_cell.angle_gamma   90.00
#
_symmetry.space_group_name_H-M   'P 1'
#
loop_
_entity.id
_entity.type
_entity.pdbx_description
1 polymer ?
#
loop_
_entity_poly.entity_id
_entity_poly.type
_entity_poly.pdbx_seq_one_letter_code
_entity_poly.pdbx_strand_id
1 'polypeptide(L)'
;MPTLGVNIDHIATIRQARRTVEPDPVAAAVLAELAGADGITVHLREDRRHIQERDVRLLRLTVRSHLNLEMAATAEMVEIALDIKPDYVTLVPEQREEVTTEGGLDVAGQCDRLTQVVSKLQGAAIPVSLFNDAESEQIAASKQTTAKFIELHTGRYAEAHDEAEQAEELNDFKKGTQQAIAAGVRVN
;
A
#
# COMPACT_ATOMS: atom_id res chain seq x y z
N MET A 1 -18.06 2.31 -9.74
CA MET A 1 -17.01 1.99 -10.71
C MET A 1 -15.72 1.79 -9.93
N PRO A 2 -14.82 0.91 -10.35
CA PRO A 2 -13.49 0.84 -9.75
C PRO A 2 -12.74 2.16 -9.96
N THR A 3 -11.86 2.50 -9.04
CA THR A 3 -10.97 3.66 -9.11
C THR A 3 -9.55 3.21 -9.42
N LEU A 4 -8.75 4.05 -10.05
CA LEU A 4 -7.37 3.75 -10.43
C LEU A 4 -6.39 4.52 -9.55
N GLY A 5 -5.70 3.80 -8.66
CA GLY A 5 -4.50 4.29 -7.99
C GLY A 5 -3.25 3.98 -8.82
N VAL A 6 -2.36 4.95 -8.98
CA VAL A 6 -1.11 4.78 -9.74
C VAL A 6 0.07 4.85 -8.81
N ASN A 7 0.81 3.73 -8.68
CA ASN A 7 2.09 3.71 -7.97
C ASN A 7 3.19 4.31 -8.87
N ILE A 8 3.96 5.24 -8.32
CA ILE A 8 5.02 5.97 -9.04
C ILE A 8 6.44 5.71 -8.49
N ASP A 9 6.62 4.71 -7.65
CA ASP A 9 7.90 4.41 -6.98
C ASP A 9 9.05 4.19 -7.95
N HIS A 10 8.77 3.52 -9.06
CA HIS A 10 9.82 3.19 -10.03
C HIS A 10 10.39 4.41 -10.76
N ILE A 11 9.69 5.53 -10.79
CA ILE A 11 10.24 6.81 -11.24
C ILE A 11 11.39 7.24 -10.31
N ALA A 12 11.15 7.15 -9.00
CA ALA A 12 12.19 7.42 -8.00
C ALA A 12 13.31 6.37 -8.04
N THR A 13 13.02 5.10 -8.31
CA THR A 13 14.03 4.04 -8.49
C THR A 13 15.02 4.41 -9.58
N ILE A 14 14.55 4.88 -10.73
CA ILE A 14 15.43 5.32 -11.84
C ILE A 14 16.28 6.52 -11.43
N ARG A 15 15.70 7.51 -10.75
CA ARG A 15 16.42 8.68 -10.23
C ARG A 15 17.54 8.26 -9.29
N GLN A 16 17.26 7.40 -8.33
CA GLN A 16 18.22 6.94 -7.33
C GLN A 16 19.33 6.09 -7.95
N ALA A 17 18.99 5.20 -8.89
CA ALA A 17 20.00 4.41 -9.62
C ALA A 17 20.99 5.29 -10.39
N ARG A 18 20.53 6.40 -10.94
CA ARG A 18 21.37 7.36 -11.66
C ARG A 18 22.04 8.39 -10.75
N ARG A 19 21.66 8.47 -9.46
CA ARG A 19 22.12 9.48 -8.49
C ARG A 19 21.96 10.91 -9.03
N THR A 20 20.79 11.20 -9.61
CA THR A 20 20.44 12.49 -10.22
C THR A 20 19.21 13.09 -9.53
N VAL A 21 18.74 14.24 -10.03
CA VAL A 21 17.50 14.88 -9.58
C VAL A 21 16.30 14.47 -10.42
N GLU A 22 16.55 13.89 -11.59
CA GLU A 22 15.55 13.46 -12.57
C GLU A 22 15.67 11.93 -12.86
N PRO A 23 14.54 11.26 -13.20
CA PRO A 23 13.18 11.80 -13.29
C PRO A 23 12.59 12.08 -11.90
N ASP A 24 11.76 13.14 -11.79
CA ASP A 24 11.11 13.50 -10.52
C ASP A 24 9.73 12.82 -10.38
N PRO A 25 9.48 12.01 -9.33
CA PRO A 25 8.19 11.38 -9.10
C PRO A 25 7.04 12.38 -8.93
N VAL A 26 7.30 13.60 -8.47
CA VAL A 26 6.28 14.65 -8.35
C VAL A 26 5.74 15.04 -9.73
N ALA A 27 6.60 15.16 -10.73
CA ALA A 27 6.18 15.42 -12.11
C ALA A 27 5.38 14.23 -12.69
N ALA A 28 5.77 13.01 -12.37
CA ALA A 28 5.05 11.81 -12.80
C ALA A 28 3.64 11.74 -12.18
N ALA A 29 3.48 12.13 -10.92
CA ALA A 29 2.16 12.21 -10.28
C ALA A 29 1.22 13.16 -11.02
N VAL A 30 1.68 14.34 -11.40
CA VAL A 30 0.90 15.31 -12.17
C VAL A 30 0.46 14.73 -13.51
N LEU A 31 1.36 14.02 -14.21
CA LEU A 31 1.03 13.38 -15.49
C LEU A 31 0.01 12.24 -15.30
N ALA A 32 0.12 11.44 -14.25
CA ALA A 32 -0.84 10.39 -13.94
C ALA A 32 -2.24 10.97 -13.66
N GLU A 33 -2.34 12.04 -12.87
CA GLU A 33 -3.61 12.72 -12.62
C GLU A 33 -4.22 13.32 -13.88
N LEU A 34 -3.41 13.94 -14.74
CA LEU A 34 -3.86 14.47 -16.03
C LEU A 34 -4.35 13.35 -16.97
N ALA A 35 -3.80 12.14 -16.85
CA ALA A 35 -4.24 10.96 -17.59
C ALA A 35 -5.48 10.29 -16.99
N GLY A 36 -5.97 10.74 -15.83
CA GLY A 36 -7.22 10.27 -15.22
C GLY A 36 -7.03 9.33 -14.02
N ALA A 37 -5.86 9.33 -13.37
CA ALA A 37 -5.69 8.62 -12.10
C ALA A 37 -6.59 9.20 -11.01
N ASP A 38 -7.25 8.33 -10.23
CA ASP A 38 -8.08 8.70 -9.09
C ASP A 38 -7.26 8.85 -7.79
N GLY A 39 -6.03 8.33 -7.78
CA GLY A 39 -5.10 8.43 -6.66
C GLY A 39 -3.67 8.15 -7.07
N ILE A 40 -2.74 8.63 -6.25
CA ILE A 40 -1.29 8.39 -6.38
C ILE A 40 -0.84 7.57 -5.19
N THR A 41 -0.10 6.51 -5.45
CA THR A 41 0.50 5.66 -4.42
C THR A 41 2.01 5.80 -4.45
N VAL A 42 2.61 5.93 -3.27
CA VAL A 42 4.07 5.93 -3.07
C VAL A 42 4.43 5.12 -1.84
N HIS A 43 5.50 4.37 -1.92
CA HIS A 43 6.06 3.61 -0.80
C HIS A 43 7.31 4.31 -0.26
N LEU A 44 7.19 4.88 0.94
CA LEU A 44 8.35 5.39 1.69
C LEU A 44 8.92 4.23 2.53
N ARG A 45 9.92 3.53 1.99
CA ARG A 45 10.60 2.45 2.70
C ARG A 45 11.50 2.97 3.81
N GLU A 46 11.69 2.17 4.86
CA GLU A 46 12.62 2.51 5.95
C GLU A 46 14.06 2.74 5.46
N ASP A 47 14.49 2.03 4.40
CA ASP A 47 15.83 2.16 3.82
C ASP A 47 15.95 3.29 2.78
N ARG A 48 14.86 3.97 2.44
CA ARG A 48 14.84 5.10 1.49
C ARG A 48 15.46 4.78 0.13
N ARG A 49 15.37 3.52 -0.35
CA ARG A 49 16.04 3.11 -1.61
C ARG A 49 15.50 3.78 -2.87
N HIS A 50 14.29 4.31 -2.84
CA HIS A 50 13.67 5.03 -3.97
C HIS A 50 12.97 6.34 -3.54
N ILE A 51 11.72 6.31 -3.11
CA ILE A 51 11.00 7.49 -2.60
C ILE A 51 11.71 8.04 -1.36
N GLN A 52 11.82 9.36 -1.31
CA GLN A 52 12.42 10.12 -0.21
C GLN A 52 11.34 10.92 0.52
N GLU A 53 11.59 11.32 1.76
CA GLU A 53 10.65 12.17 2.51
C GLU A 53 10.32 13.48 1.79
N ARG A 54 11.31 14.06 1.10
CA ARG A 54 11.10 15.22 0.22
C ARG A 54 9.99 14.96 -0.78
N ASP A 55 9.98 13.81 -1.41
CA ASP A 55 9.01 13.46 -2.44
C ASP A 55 7.61 13.39 -1.84
N VAL A 56 7.45 12.67 -0.73
CA VAL A 56 6.14 12.50 -0.07
C VAL A 56 5.59 13.85 0.40
N ARG A 57 6.43 14.73 0.95
CA ARG A 57 6.03 16.09 1.36
C ARG A 57 5.57 16.94 0.18
N LEU A 58 6.27 16.87 -0.95
CA LEU A 58 5.89 17.61 -2.15
C LEU A 58 4.62 17.02 -2.79
N LEU A 59 4.51 15.69 -2.85
CA LEU A 59 3.31 15.02 -3.34
C LEU A 59 2.08 15.40 -2.49
N ARG A 60 2.21 15.47 -1.16
CA ARG A 60 1.11 15.93 -0.30
C ARG A 60 0.61 17.33 -0.64
N LEU A 61 1.49 18.20 -1.13
CA LEU A 61 1.15 19.58 -1.51
C LEU A 61 0.64 19.70 -2.97
N THR A 62 0.95 18.74 -3.83
CA THR A 62 0.71 18.83 -5.28
C THR A 62 -0.38 17.90 -5.78
N VAL A 63 -0.53 16.70 -5.21
CA VAL A 63 -1.60 15.74 -5.55
C VAL A 63 -2.94 16.33 -5.19
N ARG A 64 -3.86 16.31 -6.14
CA ARG A 64 -5.23 16.86 -6.02
C ARG A 64 -6.28 15.76 -5.85
N SER A 65 -5.96 14.54 -6.27
CA SER A 65 -6.76 13.35 -6.08
C SER A 65 -6.57 12.79 -4.67
N HIS A 66 -6.10 11.57 -4.53
CA HIS A 66 -5.78 10.97 -3.23
C HIS A 66 -4.31 10.55 -3.18
N LEU A 67 -3.63 10.84 -2.08
CA LEU A 67 -2.29 10.34 -1.79
C LEU A 67 -2.39 9.14 -0.85
N ASN A 68 -2.01 7.96 -1.34
CA ASN A 68 -1.81 6.75 -0.55
C ASN A 68 -0.32 6.60 -0.21
N LEU A 69 0.01 6.53 1.07
CA LEU A 69 1.35 6.29 1.57
C LEU A 69 1.50 4.83 2.01
N GLU A 70 2.26 4.05 1.25
CA GLU A 70 2.68 2.72 1.68
C GLU A 70 3.87 2.84 2.63
N MET A 71 3.85 2.08 3.73
CA MET A 71 4.90 2.14 4.73
C MET A 71 4.91 0.89 5.64
N ALA A 72 6.06 0.63 6.27
CA ALA A 72 6.15 -0.32 7.37
C ALA A 72 5.40 0.17 8.61
N ALA A 73 4.90 -0.76 9.43
CA ALA A 73 4.20 -0.46 10.68
C ALA A 73 5.17 -0.13 11.83
N THR A 74 6.18 0.71 11.60
CA THR A 74 7.17 1.12 12.62
C THR A 74 6.82 2.47 13.25
N ALA A 75 7.39 2.74 14.43
CA ALA A 75 7.12 4.00 15.14
C ALA A 75 7.56 5.22 14.31
N GLU A 76 8.72 5.13 13.64
CA GLU A 76 9.24 6.20 12.77
C GLU A 76 8.27 6.51 11.64
N MET A 77 7.82 5.47 10.90
CA MET A 77 6.92 5.66 9.78
C MET A 77 5.55 6.20 10.20
N VAL A 78 5.05 5.77 11.36
CA VAL A 78 3.81 6.29 11.93
C VAL A 78 3.93 7.79 12.24
N GLU A 79 5.03 8.25 12.85
CA GLU A 79 5.25 9.68 13.11
C GLU A 79 5.34 10.50 11.81
N ILE A 80 6.01 9.97 10.77
CA ILE A 80 6.08 10.61 9.45
C ILE A 80 4.67 10.72 8.84
N ALA A 81 3.87 9.65 8.89
CA ALA A 81 2.50 9.67 8.37
C ALA A 81 1.61 10.67 9.13
N LEU A 82 1.76 10.78 10.45
CA LEU A 82 1.03 11.75 11.27
C LEU A 82 1.40 13.21 10.96
N ASP A 83 2.65 13.47 10.58
CA ASP A 83 3.12 14.79 10.17
C ASP A 83 2.65 15.16 8.75
N ILE A 84 2.78 14.24 7.79
CA ILE A 84 2.41 14.45 6.37
C ILE A 84 0.89 14.46 6.17
N LYS A 85 0.16 13.61 6.89
CA LYS A 85 -1.30 13.42 6.78
C LYS A 85 -1.74 13.07 5.35
N PRO A 86 -1.29 11.92 4.82
CA PRO A 86 -1.80 11.43 3.54
C PRO A 86 -3.30 11.13 3.64
N ASP A 87 -3.97 10.95 2.50
CA ASP A 87 -5.40 10.62 2.47
C ASP A 87 -5.66 9.18 2.91
N TYR A 88 -4.68 8.28 2.68
CA TYR A 88 -4.65 6.88 3.12
C TYR A 88 -3.25 6.46 3.53
N VAL A 89 -3.17 5.45 4.37
CA VAL A 89 -1.94 4.70 4.64
C VAL A 89 -2.21 3.23 4.31
N THR A 90 -1.34 2.60 3.52
CA THR A 90 -1.30 1.15 3.37
C THR A 90 -0.11 0.59 4.14
N LEU A 91 -0.37 -0.26 5.13
CA LEU A 91 0.68 -0.95 5.86
C LEU A 91 1.13 -2.17 5.07
N VAL A 92 2.42 -2.21 4.75
CA VAL A 92 3.06 -3.25 3.95
C VAL A 92 4.17 -3.94 4.74
N PRO A 93 4.51 -5.22 4.45
CA PRO A 93 5.71 -5.83 4.99
C PRO A 93 6.95 -5.19 4.37
N GLU A 94 8.00 -5.02 5.14
CA GLU A 94 9.32 -4.63 4.65
C GLU A 94 10.40 -5.54 5.23
N GLN A 95 11.10 -6.24 4.35
CA GLN A 95 12.34 -6.94 4.69
C GLN A 95 13.49 -6.26 3.94
N ARG A 96 14.62 -6.07 4.62
CA ARG A 96 15.75 -5.28 4.06
C ARG A 96 16.36 -5.90 2.81
N GLU A 97 16.27 -7.23 2.67
CA GLU A 97 16.89 -7.98 1.58
C GLU A 97 15.96 -8.21 0.38
N GLU A 98 14.68 -7.91 0.50
CA GLU A 98 13.71 -8.09 -0.58
C GLU A 98 13.87 -7.05 -1.68
N VAL A 99 13.89 -7.52 -2.91
CA VAL A 99 13.83 -6.65 -4.11
C VAL A 99 12.39 -6.21 -4.36
N THR A 100 11.45 -7.12 -4.14
CA THR A 100 9.99 -6.89 -4.20
C THR A 100 9.33 -7.49 -2.95
N THR A 101 8.10 -7.12 -2.67
CA THR A 101 7.32 -7.71 -1.58
C THR A 101 6.90 -9.14 -1.97
N GLU A 102 7.44 -10.16 -1.30
CA GLU A 102 7.22 -11.57 -1.62
C GLU A 102 5.91 -12.14 -1.06
N GLY A 103 5.14 -11.37 -0.30
CA GLY A 103 3.89 -11.79 0.31
C GLY A 103 3.18 -10.66 1.04
N GLY A 104 1.98 -10.93 1.51
CA GLY A 104 1.21 -10.00 2.33
C GLY A 104 1.78 -9.83 3.74
N LEU A 105 1.31 -8.79 4.42
CA LEU A 105 1.62 -8.53 5.83
C LEU A 105 1.04 -9.67 6.70
N ASP A 106 1.83 -10.24 7.58
CA ASP A 106 1.35 -11.21 8.58
C ASP A 106 0.52 -10.49 9.66
N VAL A 107 -0.75 -10.27 9.34
CA VAL A 107 -1.68 -9.58 10.24
C VAL A 107 -2.08 -10.48 11.38
N ALA A 108 -2.25 -11.77 11.15
CA ALA A 108 -2.66 -12.73 12.18
C ALA A 108 -1.60 -12.83 13.28
N GLY A 109 -0.33 -12.99 12.90
CA GLY A 109 0.79 -13.07 13.84
C GLY A 109 1.11 -11.76 14.56
N GLN A 110 0.69 -10.60 14.01
CA GLN A 110 0.99 -9.27 14.55
C GLN A 110 -0.26 -8.46 14.92
N CYS A 111 -1.40 -9.11 15.15
CA CYS A 111 -2.70 -8.46 15.27
C CYS A 111 -2.73 -7.34 16.34
N ASP A 112 -2.22 -7.60 17.54
CA ASP A 112 -2.21 -6.60 18.64
C ASP A 112 -1.36 -5.38 18.29
N ARG A 113 -0.19 -5.57 17.71
CA ARG A 113 0.71 -4.49 17.28
C ARG A 113 0.06 -3.65 16.18
N LEU A 114 -0.48 -4.31 15.16
CA LEU A 114 -1.13 -3.63 14.05
C LEU A 114 -2.39 -2.89 14.49
N THR A 115 -3.16 -3.45 15.43
CA THR A 115 -4.33 -2.76 16.02
C THR A 115 -3.94 -1.44 16.67
N GLN A 116 -2.81 -1.38 17.38
CA GLN A 116 -2.31 -0.13 17.99
C GLN A 116 -1.93 0.89 16.91
N VAL A 117 -1.22 0.48 15.86
CA VAL A 117 -0.83 1.36 14.74
C VAL A 117 -2.06 1.88 14.00
N VAL A 118 -2.99 0.99 13.64
CA VAL A 118 -4.26 1.34 12.98
C VAL A 118 -5.04 2.34 13.81
N SER A 119 -5.19 2.08 15.12
CA SER A 119 -5.91 2.98 16.05
C SER A 119 -5.27 4.36 16.11
N LYS A 120 -3.92 4.44 16.16
CA LYS A 120 -3.19 5.72 16.21
C LYS A 120 -3.39 6.53 14.93
N LEU A 121 -3.27 5.92 13.75
CA LEU A 121 -3.46 6.58 12.47
C LEU A 121 -4.93 7.00 12.25
N GLN A 122 -5.88 6.11 12.52
CA GLN A 122 -7.30 6.42 12.37
C GLN A 122 -7.78 7.45 13.40
N GLY A 123 -7.18 7.51 14.59
CA GLY A 123 -7.40 8.57 15.58
C GLY A 123 -6.98 9.95 15.07
N ALA A 124 -6.04 10.01 14.13
CA ALA A 124 -5.63 11.23 13.41
C ALA A 124 -6.42 11.46 12.10
N ALA A 125 -7.52 10.73 11.90
CA ALA A 125 -8.36 10.76 10.71
C ALA A 125 -7.66 10.28 9.42
N ILE A 126 -6.63 9.43 9.53
CA ILE A 126 -5.96 8.79 8.40
C ILE A 126 -6.49 7.35 8.28
N PRO A 127 -7.32 7.01 7.28
CA PRO A 127 -7.78 5.66 7.03
C PRO A 127 -6.62 4.71 6.72
N VAL A 128 -6.71 3.47 7.20
CA VAL A 128 -5.66 2.48 7.01
C VAL A 128 -6.14 1.32 6.16
N SER A 129 -5.30 0.91 5.22
CA SER A 129 -5.35 -0.34 4.46
C SER A 129 -4.26 -1.28 4.95
N LEU A 130 -4.53 -2.59 4.91
CA LEU A 130 -3.52 -3.63 5.19
C LEU A 130 -3.27 -4.42 3.92
N PHE A 131 -2.01 -4.56 3.53
CA PHE A 131 -1.59 -5.32 2.36
C PHE A 131 -1.53 -6.81 2.70
N ASN A 132 -2.50 -7.59 2.24
CA ASN A 132 -2.73 -8.97 2.67
C ASN A 132 -2.63 -9.96 1.53
N ASP A 133 -2.27 -11.19 1.87
CA ASP A 133 -2.65 -12.35 1.05
C ASP A 133 -4.15 -12.64 1.19
N ALA A 134 -4.75 -13.26 0.16
CA ALA A 134 -6.19 -13.58 0.10
C ALA A 134 -6.58 -14.77 1.01
N GLU A 135 -5.90 -14.93 2.13
CA GLU A 135 -6.09 -16.02 3.09
C GLU A 135 -7.14 -15.66 4.15
N SER A 136 -8.03 -16.60 4.44
CA SER A 136 -9.14 -16.38 5.37
C SER A 136 -8.70 -15.94 6.77
N GLU A 137 -7.56 -16.45 7.25
CA GLU A 137 -6.99 -16.09 8.54
C GLU A 137 -6.52 -14.64 8.56
N GLN A 138 -5.81 -14.21 7.53
CA GLN A 138 -5.31 -12.84 7.38
C GLN A 138 -6.46 -11.84 7.26
N ILE A 139 -7.51 -12.18 6.51
CA ILE A 139 -8.71 -11.34 6.36
C ILE A 139 -9.47 -11.22 7.69
N ALA A 140 -9.62 -12.33 8.43
CA ALA A 140 -10.26 -12.31 9.73
C ALA A 140 -9.48 -11.48 10.76
N ALA A 141 -8.16 -11.58 10.76
CA ALA A 141 -7.27 -10.78 11.60
C ALA A 141 -7.34 -9.28 11.22
N SER A 142 -7.38 -8.97 9.93
CA SER A 142 -7.50 -7.59 9.45
C SER A 142 -8.77 -6.91 9.97
N LYS A 143 -9.89 -7.62 10.01
CA LYS A 143 -11.12 -7.10 10.64
C LYS A 143 -10.91 -6.76 12.12
N GLN A 144 -10.16 -7.58 12.86
CA GLN A 144 -9.93 -7.36 14.29
C GLN A 144 -9.11 -6.08 14.54
N THR A 145 -8.20 -5.72 13.63
CA THR A 145 -7.43 -4.47 13.73
C THR A 145 -8.27 -3.21 13.56
N THR A 146 -9.51 -3.33 13.10
CA THR A 146 -10.40 -2.22 12.73
C THR A 146 -9.94 -1.39 11.53
N ALA A 147 -8.99 -1.88 10.74
CA ALA A 147 -8.60 -1.27 9.47
C ALA A 147 -9.81 -1.15 8.53
N LYS A 148 -9.88 -0.06 7.79
CA LYS A 148 -11.03 0.21 6.90
C LYS A 148 -10.94 -0.51 5.57
N PHE A 149 -9.72 -0.81 5.15
CA PHE A 149 -9.43 -1.41 3.86
C PHE A 149 -8.47 -2.58 4.02
N ILE A 150 -8.52 -3.50 3.08
CA ILE A 150 -7.42 -4.40 2.75
C ILE A 150 -7.06 -4.22 1.28
N GLU A 151 -5.82 -4.44 0.97
CA GLU A 151 -5.29 -4.53 -0.38
C GLU A 151 -4.79 -5.95 -0.60
N LEU A 152 -5.31 -6.63 -1.61
CA LEU A 152 -4.96 -8.02 -1.86
C LEU A 152 -3.70 -8.12 -2.71
N HIS A 153 -2.69 -8.84 -2.19
CA HIS A 153 -1.45 -9.12 -2.89
C HIS A 153 -1.70 -10.03 -4.09
N THR A 154 -1.38 -9.57 -5.30
CA THR A 154 -1.64 -10.27 -6.56
C THR A 154 -0.39 -10.95 -7.16
N GLY A 155 0.70 -11.07 -6.40
CA GLY A 155 1.96 -11.63 -6.88
C GLY A 155 1.81 -13.05 -7.43
N ARG A 156 1.16 -13.93 -6.68
CA ARG A 156 0.92 -15.33 -7.10
C ARG A 156 0.18 -15.42 -8.45
N TYR A 157 -0.81 -14.57 -8.66
CA TYR A 157 -1.52 -14.49 -9.95
C TYR A 157 -0.61 -14.03 -11.09
N ALA A 158 0.26 -13.04 -10.82
CA ALA A 158 1.19 -12.50 -11.82
C ALA A 158 2.32 -13.49 -12.17
N GLU A 159 2.72 -14.34 -11.23
CA GLU A 159 3.80 -15.32 -11.36
C GLU A 159 3.31 -16.71 -11.80
N ALA A 160 2.00 -16.91 -11.89
CA ALA A 160 1.43 -18.19 -12.32
C ALA A 160 1.95 -18.65 -13.66
N HIS A 161 2.33 -19.92 -13.75
CA HIS A 161 3.03 -20.48 -14.90
C HIS A 161 2.08 -20.88 -16.05
N ASP A 162 0.79 -21.06 -15.76
CA ASP A 162 -0.21 -21.45 -16.76
C ASP A 162 -1.61 -20.88 -16.41
N GLU A 163 -2.54 -21.04 -17.36
CA GLU A 163 -3.93 -20.56 -17.21
C GLU A 163 -4.71 -21.27 -16.08
N ALA A 164 -4.36 -22.50 -15.74
CA ALA A 164 -5.04 -23.23 -14.67
C ALA A 164 -4.65 -22.68 -13.31
N GLU A 165 -3.37 -22.43 -13.08
CA GLU A 165 -2.85 -21.78 -11.88
C GLU A 165 -3.40 -20.35 -11.73
N GLN A 166 -3.42 -19.56 -12.83
CA GLN A 166 -4.05 -18.23 -12.81
C GLN A 166 -5.53 -18.28 -12.45
N ALA A 167 -6.26 -19.28 -12.95
CA ALA A 167 -7.68 -19.42 -12.64
C ALA A 167 -7.91 -19.80 -11.16
N GLU A 168 -7.03 -20.60 -10.57
CA GLU A 168 -7.08 -20.96 -9.16
C GLU A 168 -6.83 -19.73 -8.28
N GLU A 169 -5.75 -18.99 -8.52
CA GLU A 169 -5.43 -17.76 -7.78
C GLU A 169 -6.55 -16.71 -7.90
N LEU A 170 -7.11 -16.53 -9.09
CA LEU A 170 -8.25 -15.64 -9.30
C LEU A 170 -9.49 -16.07 -8.50
N ASN A 171 -9.71 -17.39 -8.35
CA ASN A 171 -10.81 -17.90 -7.55
C ASN A 171 -10.58 -17.63 -6.06
N ASP A 172 -9.35 -17.72 -5.58
CA ASP A 172 -9.01 -17.42 -4.19
C ASP A 172 -9.13 -15.93 -3.89
N PHE A 173 -8.74 -15.05 -4.81
CA PHE A 173 -9.04 -13.61 -4.69
C PHE A 173 -10.54 -13.32 -4.62
N LYS A 174 -11.36 -13.99 -5.43
CA LYS A 174 -12.81 -13.83 -5.37
C LYS A 174 -13.38 -14.24 -4.02
N LYS A 175 -12.91 -15.37 -3.47
CA LYS A 175 -13.34 -15.85 -2.14
C LYS A 175 -12.88 -14.87 -1.05
N GLY A 176 -11.61 -14.46 -1.06
CA GLY A 176 -11.06 -13.50 -0.11
C GLY A 176 -11.81 -12.17 -0.13
N THR A 177 -12.06 -11.63 -1.33
CA THR A 177 -12.85 -10.42 -1.52
C THR A 177 -14.24 -10.55 -0.93
N GLN A 178 -14.95 -11.66 -1.18
CA GLN A 178 -16.28 -11.91 -0.62
C GLN A 178 -16.27 -11.99 0.91
N GLN A 179 -15.26 -12.64 1.48
CA GLN A 179 -15.07 -12.71 2.93
C GLN A 179 -14.83 -11.33 3.55
N ALA A 180 -13.96 -10.53 2.94
CA ALA A 180 -13.67 -9.18 3.41
C ALA A 180 -14.92 -8.28 3.38
N ILE A 181 -15.66 -8.30 2.27
CA ILE A 181 -16.93 -7.55 2.14
C ILE A 181 -17.95 -8.01 3.17
N ALA A 182 -18.12 -9.31 3.36
CA ALA A 182 -19.03 -9.86 4.38
C ALA A 182 -18.61 -9.50 5.81
N ALA A 183 -17.31 -9.31 6.03
CA ALA A 183 -16.75 -8.82 7.28
C ALA A 183 -16.90 -7.29 7.48
N GLY A 184 -17.35 -6.55 6.45
CA GLY A 184 -17.49 -5.10 6.48
C GLY A 184 -16.21 -4.34 6.21
N VAL A 185 -15.18 -5.00 5.66
CA VAL A 185 -13.90 -4.39 5.23
C VAL A 185 -13.96 -4.12 3.73
N ARG A 186 -13.47 -2.96 3.30
CA ARG A 186 -13.38 -2.64 1.87
C ARG A 186 -12.11 -3.28 1.28
N VAL A 187 -12.19 -3.61 -0.01
CA VAL A 187 -11.07 -4.25 -0.74
C VAL A 187 -10.59 -3.30 -1.84
N ASN A 188 -9.29 -3.14 -1.89
CA ASN A 188 -8.56 -2.46 -2.97
C ASN A 188 -7.93 -3.50 -3.90
#